data_b6a66cce2d11e5e92776b37e157b6b13
#
_entry.id   b6a66cce2d11e5e92776b37e157b6b13
#
_cell.length_a   1.000
_cell.length_b   1.000
_cell.length_c   1.000
_cell.angle_alpha   90.00
_cell.angle_beta   90.00
_cell.angle_gamma   90.00
#
_symmetry.space_group_name_H-M   'P 1'
#
loop_
_entity.id
_entity.type
_entity.pdbx_description
1 polymer ?
#
loop_
_entity_poly.entity_id
_entity_poly.type
_entity_poly.pdbx_seq_one_letter_code
_entity_poly.pdbx_strand_id
1 'polypeptide(L)'
;MKILILCTGNSCRSQMAHGFLQSFDPNITVCSAGTEASGKLNPGAVKAMAEVGIDISHHTSDQVDKYLHDEWDYVITVCGGANEVCPAFIGKVKKRLHIGFDDPSHAVGTPEFIESEFRRVRDEIHTEFRKLYEEEIKPTSV
;
A
#
# COMPACT_ATOMS: atom_id res chain seq x y z
N MET A 1 -5.91 13.51 -9.57
CA MET A 1 -4.59 12.91 -9.30
C MET A 1 -4.73 11.41 -9.20
N LYS A 2 -3.85 10.68 -9.86
CA LYS A 2 -3.84 9.21 -9.86
C LYS A 2 -2.55 8.70 -9.22
N ILE A 3 -2.71 7.81 -8.25
CA ILE A 3 -1.59 7.26 -7.47
C ILE A 3 -1.67 5.73 -7.48
N LEU A 4 -0.57 5.09 -7.86
CA LEU A 4 -0.45 3.64 -7.84
C LEU A 4 0.54 3.22 -6.75
N ILE A 5 0.11 2.32 -5.88
CA ILE A 5 0.95 1.76 -4.83
C ILE A 5 1.35 0.34 -5.23
N LEU A 6 2.64 0.07 -5.28
CA LEU A 6 3.17 -1.22 -5.72
C LEU A 6 3.84 -1.99 -4.61
N CYS A 7 3.56 -3.29 -4.59
CA CYS A 7 4.24 -4.25 -3.75
C CYS A 7 4.40 -5.54 -4.55
N THR A 8 4.88 -6.62 -3.96
CA THR A 8 5.00 -7.90 -4.65
C THR A 8 3.66 -8.61 -4.75
N GLY A 9 3.07 -8.95 -3.62
CA GLY A 9 1.85 -9.77 -3.59
C GLY A 9 0.53 -9.01 -3.66
N ASN A 10 0.54 -7.71 -3.44
CA ASN A 10 -0.67 -6.87 -3.36
C ASN A 10 -1.74 -7.46 -2.42
N SER A 11 -1.32 -7.96 -1.29
CA SER A 11 -2.23 -8.60 -0.34
C SER A 11 -2.22 -7.95 1.05
N CYS A 12 -1.16 -7.24 1.41
CA CYS A 12 -0.99 -6.70 2.76
C CYS A 12 -0.52 -5.25 2.76
N ARG A 13 0.79 -5.00 2.60
CA ARG A 13 1.37 -3.64 2.75
C ARG A 13 0.76 -2.62 1.80
N SER A 14 0.68 -2.94 0.53
CA SER A 14 0.11 -2.02 -0.47
C SER A 14 -1.37 -1.81 -0.27
N GLN A 15 -2.10 -2.82 0.24
CA GLN A 15 -3.52 -2.70 0.54
C GLN A 15 -3.77 -1.77 1.72
N MET A 16 -2.97 -1.89 2.78
CA MET A 16 -3.08 -0.99 3.93
C MET A 16 -2.75 0.45 3.53
N ALA A 17 -1.68 0.64 2.76
CA ALA A 17 -1.30 1.96 2.26
C ALA A 17 -2.40 2.56 1.37
N HIS A 18 -2.98 1.75 0.50
CA HIS A 18 -4.10 2.14 -0.36
C HIS A 18 -5.28 2.62 0.50
N GLY A 19 -5.65 1.84 1.52
CA GLY A 19 -6.75 2.19 2.41
C GLY A 19 -6.53 3.51 3.13
N PHE A 20 -5.34 3.72 3.69
CA PHE A 20 -5.02 4.97 4.38
C PHE A 20 -5.05 6.16 3.43
N LEU A 21 -4.33 6.07 2.33
CA LEU A 21 -4.20 7.21 1.42
C LEU A 21 -5.56 7.63 0.85
N GLN A 22 -6.37 6.67 0.44
CA GLN A 22 -7.70 6.97 -0.05
C GLN A 22 -8.60 7.58 1.03
N SER A 23 -8.41 7.15 2.29
CA SER A 23 -9.19 7.71 3.41
C SER A 23 -8.81 9.16 3.73
N PHE A 24 -7.58 9.57 3.42
CA PHE A 24 -7.14 10.94 3.66
C PHE A 24 -7.79 11.92 2.67
N ASP A 25 -8.10 11.47 1.46
CA ASP A 25 -8.63 12.35 0.43
C ASP A 25 -9.50 11.56 -0.57
N PRO A 26 -10.82 11.70 -0.51
CA PRO A 26 -11.70 10.98 -1.43
C PRO A 26 -11.64 11.52 -2.86
N ASN A 27 -11.00 12.66 -3.09
CA ASN A 27 -10.93 13.27 -4.42
C ASN A 27 -9.75 12.78 -5.26
N ILE A 28 -8.82 12.04 -4.67
CA ILE A 28 -7.73 11.42 -5.43
C ILE A 28 -8.12 9.99 -5.78
N THR A 29 -7.52 9.47 -6.85
CA THR A 29 -7.72 8.07 -7.25
C THR A 29 -6.52 7.27 -6.82
N VAL A 30 -6.71 6.35 -5.87
CA VAL A 30 -5.66 5.48 -5.39
C VAL A 30 -5.93 4.07 -5.88
N CYS A 31 -4.90 3.45 -6.47
CA CYS A 31 -4.93 2.05 -6.87
C CYS A 31 -3.71 1.35 -6.27
N SER A 32 -3.78 0.04 -6.18
CA SER A 32 -2.63 -0.76 -5.75
C SER A 32 -2.51 -2.01 -6.60
N ALA A 33 -1.30 -2.51 -6.75
CA ALA A 33 -1.05 -3.69 -7.57
C ALA A 33 0.22 -4.41 -7.10
N GLY A 34 0.44 -5.60 -7.61
CA GLY A 34 1.63 -6.38 -7.34
C GLY A 34 2.21 -6.97 -8.62
N THR A 35 3.50 -7.25 -8.60
CA THR A 35 4.17 -7.91 -9.71
C THR A 35 3.92 -9.40 -9.72
N GLU A 36 3.59 -9.96 -8.55
CA GLU A 36 3.18 -11.34 -8.37
C GLU A 36 1.95 -11.36 -7.46
N ALA A 37 0.88 -10.69 -7.93
CA ALA A 37 -0.34 -10.53 -7.14
C ALA A 37 -0.90 -11.90 -6.72
N SER A 38 -1.19 -12.04 -5.41
CA SER A 38 -1.70 -13.29 -4.86
C SER A 38 -3.15 -13.57 -5.24
N GLY A 39 -3.87 -12.54 -5.67
CA GLY A 39 -5.30 -12.63 -6.00
C GLY A 39 -6.22 -12.56 -4.79
N LYS A 40 -5.65 -12.48 -3.58
CA LYS A 40 -6.42 -12.44 -2.33
C LYS A 40 -5.84 -11.42 -1.38
N LEU A 41 -6.70 -10.79 -0.56
CA LEU A 41 -6.28 -9.94 0.53
C LEU A 41 -5.84 -10.80 1.72
N ASN A 42 -4.83 -10.34 2.43
CA ASN A 42 -4.41 -11.01 3.66
C ASN A 42 -5.43 -10.68 4.77
N PRO A 43 -6.04 -11.70 5.41
CA PRO A 43 -7.04 -11.45 6.47
C PRO A 43 -6.50 -10.62 7.63
N GLY A 44 -5.20 -10.76 7.95
CA GLY A 44 -4.57 -9.96 9.00
C GLY A 44 -4.55 -8.48 8.67
N ALA A 45 -4.33 -8.14 7.39
CA ALA A 45 -4.37 -6.75 6.94
C ALA A 45 -5.80 -6.19 7.02
N VAL A 46 -6.78 -6.98 6.57
CA VAL A 46 -8.19 -6.56 6.63
C VAL A 46 -8.61 -6.28 8.07
N LYS A 47 -8.25 -7.19 9.00
CA LYS A 47 -8.56 -7.04 10.42
C LYS A 47 -7.87 -5.83 11.03
N ALA A 48 -6.57 -5.64 10.75
CA ALA A 48 -5.81 -4.53 11.30
C ALA A 48 -6.37 -3.18 10.84
N MET A 49 -6.79 -3.08 9.58
CA MET A 49 -7.39 -1.85 9.06
C MET A 49 -8.77 -1.60 9.65
N ALA A 50 -9.57 -2.66 9.84
CA ALA A 50 -10.89 -2.53 10.47
C ALA A 50 -10.79 -1.97 11.89
N GLU A 51 -9.73 -2.31 12.62
CA GLU A 51 -9.49 -1.80 13.97
C GLU A 51 -9.37 -0.28 14.02
N VAL A 52 -8.92 0.34 12.94
CA VAL A 52 -8.80 1.79 12.84
C VAL A 52 -9.90 2.43 11.98
N GLY A 53 -10.96 1.68 11.74
CA GLY A 53 -12.15 2.20 11.06
C GLY A 53 -12.06 2.24 9.54
N ILE A 54 -11.12 1.53 8.95
CA ILE A 54 -10.94 1.50 7.49
C ILE A 54 -11.25 0.09 6.97
N ASP A 55 -12.26 0.00 6.10
CA ASP A 55 -12.65 -1.27 5.49
C ASP A 55 -11.96 -1.44 4.14
N ILE A 56 -11.05 -2.41 4.04
CA ILE A 56 -10.41 -2.77 2.78
C ILE A 56 -10.91 -4.12 2.26
N SER A 57 -11.91 -4.72 2.89
CA SER A 57 -12.41 -6.04 2.51
C SER A 57 -12.94 -6.11 1.08
N HIS A 58 -13.34 -4.97 0.52
CA HIS A 58 -13.84 -4.87 -0.86
C HIS A 58 -12.72 -4.66 -1.89
N HIS A 59 -11.48 -4.44 -1.45
CA HIS A 59 -10.36 -4.28 -2.36
C HIS A 59 -10.06 -5.59 -3.08
N THR A 60 -9.38 -5.49 -4.23
CA THR A 60 -8.94 -6.65 -4.99
C THR A 60 -7.41 -6.68 -5.06
N SER A 61 -6.85 -7.86 -5.19
CA SER A 61 -5.42 -8.03 -5.42
C SER A 61 -5.20 -8.12 -6.92
N ASP A 62 -4.53 -7.12 -7.49
CA ASP A 62 -4.41 -6.95 -8.93
C ASP A 62 -2.96 -7.04 -9.40
N GLN A 63 -2.77 -7.60 -10.59
CA GLN A 63 -1.46 -7.66 -11.23
C GLN A 63 -1.14 -6.30 -11.83
N VAL A 64 0.13 -5.89 -11.73
CA VAL A 64 0.59 -4.57 -12.22
C VAL A 64 0.32 -4.35 -13.70
N ASP A 65 0.27 -5.42 -14.49
CA ASP A 65 0.01 -5.35 -15.93
C ASP A 65 -1.28 -4.61 -16.26
N LYS A 66 -2.27 -4.69 -15.38
CA LYS A 66 -3.54 -4.00 -15.51
C LYS A 66 -3.38 -2.48 -15.64
N TYR A 67 -2.32 -1.94 -15.06
CA TYR A 67 -2.10 -0.50 -14.94
C TYR A 67 -0.96 0.07 -15.78
N LEU A 68 -0.31 -0.76 -16.60
CA LEU A 68 0.86 -0.34 -17.36
C LEU A 68 0.57 0.74 -18.43
N HIS A 69 -0.66 0.81 -18.91
CA HIS A 69 -1.04 1.77 -19.96
C HIS A 69 -1.64 3.06 -19.43
N ASP A 70 -1.86 3.13 -18.11
CA ASP A 70 -2.39 4.34 -17.49
C ASP A 70 -1.26 5.31 -17.18
N GLU A 71 -1.60 6.60 -17.10
CA GLU A 71 -0.67 7.62 -16.65
C GLU A 71 -0.87 7.87 -15.17
N TRP A 72 0.25 7.94 -14.43
CA TRP A 72 0.23 8.09 -12.98
C TRP A 72 0.95 9.35 -12.55
N ASP A 73 0.37 10.08 -11.60
CA ASP A 73 1.05 11.22 -10.98
C ASP A 73 2.15 10.73 -10.03
N TYR A 74 1.84 9.66 -9.29
CA TYR A 74 2.80 9.02 -8.39
C TYR A 74 2.72 7.50 -8.53
N VAL A 75 3.88 6.86 -8.51
CA VAL A 75 3.99 5.42 -8.25
C VAL A 75 4.86 5.26 -7.00
N ILE A 76 4.29 4.60 -5.98
CA ILE A 76 4.93 4.45 -4.68
C ILE A 76 5.14 2.96 -4.42
N THR A 77 6.40 2.55 -4.29
CA THR A 77 6.71 1.17 -3.93
C THR A 77 6.86 1.05 -2.42
N VAL A 78 6.27 0.00 -1.84
CA VAL A 78 6.25 -0.21 -0.38
C VAL A 78 6.91 -1.52 0.05
N CYS A 79 7.44 -2.29 -0.90
CA CYS A 79 8.24 -3.45 -0.60
C CYS A 79 9.60 -3.04 -0.03
N GLY A 80 10.19 -3.83 0.82
CA GLY A 80 11.45 -3.45 1.45
C GLY A 80 11.97 -4.45 2.45
N GLY A 81 11.38 -5.65 2.50
CA GLY A 81 11.88 -6.72 3.34
C GLY A 81 13.25 -7.20 2.87
N ALA A 82 13.99 -7.83 3.77
CA ALA A 82 15.28 -8.43 3.42
C ALA A 82 15.10 -9.42 2.27
N ASN A 83 15.97 -9.34 1.27
CA ASN A 83 15.94 -10.18 0.08
C ASN A 83 14.72 -9.96 -0.84
N GLU A 84 13.93 -8.93 -0.59
CA GLU A 84 12.81 -8.59 -1.46
C GLU A 84 13.27 -7.68 -2.59
N VAL A 85 13.00 -8.09 -3.82
CA VAL A 85 13.31 -7.28 -4.99
C VAL A 85 12.08 -6.43 -5.32
N CYS A 86 12.25 -5.13 -5.26
CA CYS A 86 11.20 -4.18 -5.56
C CYS A 86 11.28 -3.84 -7.06
N PRO A 87 10.28 -4.19 -7.84
CA PRO A 87 10.35 -3.99 -9.29
C PRO A 87 10.17 -2.52 -9.68
N ALA A 88 10.74 -2.16 -10.82
CA ALA A 88 10.52 -0.85 -11.40
C ALA A 88 9.23 -0.89 -12.24
N PHE A 89 8.40 0.14 -12.07
CA PHE A 89 7.24 0.34 -12.92
C PHE A 89 7.67 1.02 -14.22
N ILE A 90 7.34 0.42 -15.35
CA ILE A 90 7.81 0.89 -16.67
C ILE A 90 6.83 1.80 -17.41
N GLY A 91 5.66 2.07 -16.82
CA GLY A 91 4.65 2.95 -17.43
C GLY A 91 4.97 4.43 -17.26
N LYS A 92 4.02 5.28 -17.67
CA LYS A 92 4.16 6.73 -17.58
C LYS A 92 3.88 7.23 -16.17
N VAL A 93 4.89 7.81 -15.53
CA VAL A 93 4.83 8.27 -14.14
C VAL A 93 5.49 9.64 -14.03
N LYS A 94 4.81 10.58 -13.38
CA LYS A 94 5.41 11.90 -13.13
C LYS A 94 6.43 11.85 -12.00
N LYS A 95 6.14 11.12 -10.92
CA LYS A 95 7.06 11.01 -9.80
C LYS A 95 7.03 9.61 -9.20
N ARG A 96 8.22 9.05 -8.96
CA ARG A 96 8.38 7.73 -8.35
C ARG A 96 8.93 7.90 -6.94
N LEU A 97 8.33 7.20 -5.98
CA LEU A 97 8.75 7.21 -4.59
C LEU A 97 8.91 5.78 -4.08
N HIS A 98 9.75 5.61 -3.09
CA HIS A 98 9.91 4.33 -2.41
C HIS A 98 9.86 4.55 -0.90
N ILE A 99 8.93 3.88 -0.23
CA ILE A 99 8.79 3.90 1.21
C ILE A 99 8.61 2.45 1.65
N GLY A 100 9.72 1.80 2.04
CA GLY A 100 9.71 0.38 2.36
C GLY A 100 9.16 0.07 3.75
N PHE A 101 8.49 -1.07 3.86
CA PHE A 101 7.96 -1.58 5.13
C PHE A 101 8.23 -3.07 5.25
N ASP A 102 8.37 -3.56 6.48
CA ASP A 102 8.47 -4.98 6.74
C ASP A 102 7.17 -5.68 6.33
N ASP A 103 7.29 -6.92 5.89
CA ASP A 103 6.11 -7.71 5.52
C ASP A 103 5.61 -8.49 6.74
N PRO A 104 4.50 -8.08 7.37
CA PRO A 104 4.00 -8.77 8.55
C PRO A 104 3.39 -10.15 8.24
N SER A 105 3.14 -10.45 6.96
CA SER A 105 2.60 -11.76 6.57
C SER A 105 3.60 -12.89 6.80
N HIS A 106 4.89 -12.58 6.96
CA HIS A 106 5.93 -13.56 7.25
C HIS A 106 6.18 -13.75 8.75
N ALA A 107 5.43 -13.06 9.62
CA ALA A 107 5.59 -13.19 11.05
C ALA A 107 5.21 -14.61 11.50
N VAL A 108 6.01 -15.18 12.41
CA VAL A 108 5.76 -16.50 12.99
C VAL A 108 5.74 -16.38 14.51
N GLY A 109 4.93 -17.19 15.17
CA GLY A 109 4.80 -17.17 16.61
C GLY A 109 3.36 -17.37 17.03
N THR A 110 3.00 -16.81 18.20
CA THR A 110 1.62 -16.90 18.69
C THR A 110 0.70 -16.02 17.85
N PRO A 111 -0.62 -16.30 17.84
CA PRO A 111 -1.58 -15.43 17.15
C PRO A 111 -1.50 -13.97 17.63
N GLU A 112 -1.28 -13.78 18.94
CA GLU A 112 -1.15 -12.45 19.53
C GLU A 112 0.07 -11.70 19.00
N PHE A 113 1.21 -12.41 18.87
CA PHE A 113 2.41 -11.84 18.31
C PHE A 113 2.22 -11.45 16.84
N ILE A 114 1.63 -12.35 16.05
CA ILE A 114 1.38 -12.11 14.63
C ILE A 114 0.48 -10.89 14.46
N GLU A 115 -0.61 -10.79 15.23
CA GLU A 115 -1.49 -9.63 15.21
C GLU A 115 -0.75 -8.34 15.58
N SER A 116 0.15 -8.40 16.57
CA SER A 116 0.92 -7.23 16.97
C SER A 116 1.85 -6.75 15.85
N GLU A 117 2.39 -7.67 15.04
CA GLU A 117 3.21 -7.30 13.90
C GLU A 117 2.39 -6.62 12.80
N PHE A 118 1.18 -7.10 12.53
CA PHE A 118 0.28 -6.41 11.59
C PHE A 118 -0.07 -5.01 12.06
N ARG A 119 -0.32 -4.83 13.36
CA ARG A 119 -0.60 -3.51 13.93
C ARG A 119 0.61 -2.59 13.87
N ARG A 120 1.80 -3.12 14.17
CA ARG A 120 3.03 -2.33 14.09
C ARG A 120 3.26 -1.80 12.70
N VAL A 121 3.20 -2.67 11.69
CA VAL A 121 3.41 -2.26 10.29
C VAL A 121 2.31 -1.33 9.82
N ARG A 122 1.05 -1.62 10.17
CA ARG A 122 -0.08 -0.72 9.89
C ARG A 122 0.19 0.69 10.41
N ASP A 123 0.64 0.80 11.65
CA ASP A 123 0.86 2.11 12.27
C ASP A 123 2.05 2.83 11.64
N GLU A 124 3.09 2.12 11.22
CA GLU A 124 4.21 2.70 10.48
C GLU A 124 3.76 3.23 9.12
N ILE A 125 2.94 2.45 8.41
CA ILE A 125 2.37 2.85 7.12
C ILE A 125 1.51 4.10 7.30
N HIS A 126 0.67 4.12 8.33
CA HIS A 126 -0.17 5.28 8.62
C HIS A 126 0.67 6.55 8.80
N THR A 127 1.69 6.47 9.63
CA THR A 127 2.56 7.62 9.92
C THR A 127 3.27 8.11 8.67
N GLU A 128 3.88 7.21 7.91
CA GLU A 128 4.66 7.59 6.72
C GLU A 128 3.76 8.09 5.58
N PHE A 129 2.62 7.48 5.36
CA PHE A 129 1.70 7.90 4.30
C PHE A 129 0.96 9.18 4.68
N ARG A 130 0.70 9.42 5.96
CA ARG A 130 0.14 10.71 6.39
C ARG A 130 1.12 11.83 6.11
N LYS A 131 2.38 11.61 6.45
CA LYS A 131 3.45 12.57 6.16
C LYS A 131 3.58 12.82 4.66
N LEU A 132 3.58 11.75 3.86
CA LEU A 132 3.64 11.86 2.41
C LEU A 132 2.46 12.67 1.86
N TYR A 133 1.26 12.39 2.36
CA TYR A 133 0.06 13.12 1.93
C TYR A 133 0.19 14.61 2.24
N GLU A 134 0.57 14.95 3.48
CA GLU A 134 0.66 16.36 3.91
C GLU A 134 1.75 17.12 3.15
N GLU A 135 2.88 16.48 2.86
CA GLU A 135 4.04 17.16 2.25
C GLU A 135 4.05 17.13 0.73
N GLU A 136 3.53 16.06 0.10
CA GLU A 136 3.67 15.86 -1.35
C GLU A 136 2.36 15.87 -2.11
N ILE A 137 1.31 15.28 -1.57
CA ILE A 137 0.10 14.97 -2.32
C ILE A 137 -1.01 15.99 -2.08
N LYS A 138 -1.18 16.45 -0.85
CA LYS A 138 -2.22 17.39 -0.48
C LYS A 138 -2.15 18.64 -1.37
N PRO A 139 -3.26 19.01 -2.02
CA PRO A 139 -3.25 20.21 -2.85
C PRO A 139 -2.83 21.42 -2.03
N THR A 140 -1.92 22.22 -2.60
CA THR A 140 -1.55 23.48 -1.99
C THR A 140 -2.78 24.38 -2.02
N SER A 141 -3.30 24.72 -0.85
CA SER A 141 -4.41 25.66 -0.80
C SER A 141 -3.88 27.05 -1.14
N VAL A 142 -4.57 27.64 -2.04
CA VAL A 142 -4.23 28.98 -2.52
C VAL A 142 -5.17 29.99 -1.88
#